data_ed97f229b5dcf1302ae246e0610444c2
#
_entry.id   ed97f229b5dcf1302ae246e0610444c2
#
_cell.length_a   1.000
_cell.length_b   1.000
_cell.length_c   1.000
_cell.angle_alpha   90.00
_cell.angle_beta   90.00
_cell.angle_gamma   90.00
#
_symmetry.space_group_name_H-M   'P 1'
#
loop_
_entity.id
_entity.type
_entity.pdbx_description
1 polymer ?
#
loop_
_entity_poly.entity_id
_entity_poly.type
_entity_poly.pdbx_seq_one_letter_code
_entity_poly.pdbx_strand_id
1 'polypeptide(L)'
;GINSISIQKNGYREWNKQVGIVEEKSTLLFPFLILEEIEPLSIWQKNGEIEETWISENKAYFIFLIGNESGEKNLWTYRINSPVWNLNPNPAQILTLTEEQNLDLEISHDGQKAIMRINEGDQESHYIVDLTSHIILDNLEPIVIPNLSEYSISWSKDNRHIVLESESEISTIDTALLSETEETNLLVTKKSNLNYIWNT
;
A
#
# COMPACT_ATOMS: atom_id res chain seq x y z
N GLY A 1 25.44 10.69 39.88
CA GLY A 1 26.33 9.79 39.13
C GLY A 1 25.57 9.13 37.97
N ILE A 2 26.30 8.50 37.04
CA ILE A 2 25.73 7.71 35.94
C ILE A 2 25.82 6.24 36.35
N ASN A 3 24.69 5.51 36.28
CA ASN A 3 24.62 4.07 36.57
C ASN A 3 24.11 3.34 35.33
N SER A 4 24.64 2.14 35.10
CA SER A 4 24.11 1.23 34.08
C SER A 4 23.12 0.27 34.71
N ILE A 5 21.98 0.14 34.08
CA ILE A 5 20.93 -0.82 34.43
C ILE A 5 20.84 -1.82 33.30
N SER A 6 20.95 -3.10 33.63
CA SER A 6 20.77 -4.21 32.72
C SER A 6 19.58 -5.05 33.15
N ILE A 7 18.77 -5.47 32.17
CA ILE A 7 17.68 -6.42 32.39
C ILE A 7 17.88 -7.58 31.43
N GLN A 8 17.97 -8.79 32.01
CA GLN A 8 18.14 -10.03 31.28
C GLN A 8 16.95 -10.96 31.51
N LYS A 9 16.53 -11.65 30.46
CA LYS A 9 15.55 -12.71 30.52
C LYS A 9 15.90 -13.78 29.48
N ASN A 10 15.85 -15.04 29.86
CA ASN A 10 16.15 -16.14 28.92
C ASN A 10 15.28 -16.04 27.67
N GLY A 11 15.91 -16.17 26.49
CA GLY A 11 15.26 -16.07 25.19
C GLY A 11 15.01 -14.64 24.70
N TYR A 12 15.52 -13.64 25.43
CA TYR A 12 15.39 -12.25 25.05
C TYR A 12 16.76 -11.56 25.03
N ARG A 13 16.94 -10.60 24.12
CA ARG A 13 18.12 -9.75 24.06
C ARG A 13 18.22 -8.93 25.33
N GLU A 14 19.43 -8.82 25.87
CA GLU A 14 19.71 -7.99 27.04
C GLU A 14 19.35 -6.52 26.74
N TRP A 15 18.59 -5.91 27.64
CA TRP A 15 18.26 -4.49 27.58
C TRP A 15 19.19 -3.72 28.53
N ASN A 16 19.95 -2.79 27.99
CA ASN A 16 20.92 -1.99 28.72
C ASN A 16 20.60 -0.50 28.58
N LYS A 17 20.66 0.24 29.69
CA LYS A 17 20.49 1.68 29.71
C LYS A 17 21.37 2.34 30.75
N GLN A 18 21.99 3.47 30.33
CA GLN A 18 22.67 4.36 31.26
C GLN A 18 21.67 5.38 31.81
N VAL A 19 21.64 5.56 33.12
CA VAL A 19 20.71 6.46 33.80
C VAL A 19 21.51 7.41 34.72
N GLY A 20 21.26 8.70 34.56
CA GLY A 20 21.76 9.71 35.48
C GLY A 20 20.90 9.70 36.76
N ILE A 21 21.53 9.44 37.92
CA ILE A 21 20.85 9.51 39.21
C ILE A 21 21.09 10.88 39.80
N VAL A 22 20.02 11.61 40.09
CA VAL A 22 19.99 12.90 40.78
C VAL A 22 19.36 12.68 42.14
N GLU A 23 19.95 13.26 43.17
CA GLU A 23 19.44 13.16 44.54
C GLU A 23 17.99 13.66 44.62
N GLU A 24 17.17 12.96 45.37
CA GLU A 24 15.74 13.24 45.59
C GLU A 24 14.82 13.15 44.35
N LYS A 25 15.34 12.62 43.23
CA LYS A 25 14.50 12.39 42.02
C LYS A 25 14.37 10.91 41.70
N SER A 26 13.14 10.50 41.38
CA SER A 26 12.87 9.17 40.83
C SER A 26 12.93 9.22 39.29
N THR A 27 13.50 8.19 38.69
CA THR A 27 13.53 8.01 37.22
C THR A 27 12.70 6.78 36.89
N LEU A 28 11.67 6.98 36.06
CA LEU A 28 10.85 5.89 35.55
C LEU A 28 11.49 5.34 34.27
N LEU A 29 11.67 4.02 34.21
CA LEU A 29 12.21 3.32 33.06
C LEU A 29 11.14 2.40 32.47
N PHE A 30 11.07 2.36 31.16
CA PHE A 30 10.20 1.46 30.41
C PHE A 30 11.08 0.49 29.60
N PRO A 31 11.51 -0.62 30.20
CA PRO A 31 12.27 -1.62 29.48
C PRO A 31 11.33 -2.38 28.52
N PHE A 32 11.82 -2.68 27.33
CA PHE A 32 11.18 -3.58 26.41
C PHE A 32 12.12 -4.75 26.11
N LEU A 33 11.56 -5.94 26.06
CA LEU A 33 12.30 -7.16 25.79
C LEU A 33 12.06 -7.58 24.35
N ILE A 34 13.15 -7.77 23.60
CA ILE A 34 13.13 -8.28 22.23
C ILE A 34 13.54 -9.74 22.27
N LEU A 35 12.76 -10.62 21.68
CA LEU A 35 13.14 -12.04 21.55
C LEU A 35 14.49 -12.16 20.83
N GLU A 36 15.34 -13.04 21.33
CA GLU A 36 16.67 -13.30 20.79
C GLU A 36 16.57 -13.99 19.40
N GLU A 37 15.66 -14.93 19.31
CA GLU A 37 15.30 -15.63 18.07
C GLU A 37 13.81 -15.43 17.82
N ILE A 38 13.48 -14.95 16.65
CA ILE A 38 12.10 -14.83 16.17
C ILE A 38 11.96 -15.91 15.11
N GLU A 39 11.31 -17.01 15.44
CA GLU A 39 10.91 -17.98 14.44
C GLU A 39 9.81 -17.35 13.56
N PRO A 40 9.99 -17.32 12.24
CA PRO A 40 8.96 -16.84 11.35
C PRO A 40 7.72 -17.73 11.48
N LEU A 41 6.60 -17.15 11.85
CA LEU A 41 5.32 -17.83 11.89
C LEU A 41 4.70 -17.81 10.49
N SER A 42 4.46 -18.99 9.92
CA SER A 42 3.67 -19.06 8.69
C SER A 42 2.21 -18.73 9.01
N ILE A 43 1.76 -17.57 8.54
CA ILE A 43 0.38 -17.09 8.73
C ILE A 43 -0.55 -17.58 7.62
N TRP A 44 0.01 -17.99 6.49
CA TRP A 44 -0.73 -18.46 5.33
C TRP A 44 0.22 -19.18 4.35
N GLN A 45 -0.32 -20.17 3.63
CA GLN A 45 0.37 -20.89 2.58
C GLN A 45 -0.54 -21.04 1.36
N LYS A 46 -0.01 -20.80 0.19
CA LYS A 46 -0.68 -21.00 -1.09
C LYS A 46 0.30 -21.61 -2.07
N ASN A 47 -0.20 -22.51 -2.92
CA ASN A 47 0.61 -23.03 -4.03
C ASN A 47 0.70 -21.97 -5.12
N GLY A 48 1.89 -21.82 -5.70
CA GLY A 48 2.16 -20.87 -6.75
C GLY A 48 3.44 -20.08 -6.48
N GLU A 49 3.85 -19.31 -7.47
CA GLU A 49 5.00 -18.41 -7.40
C GLU A 49 4.52 -16.99 -7.12
N ILE A 50 5.16 -16.31 -6.19
CA ILE A 50 4.90 -14.89 -5.97
C ILE A 50 5.60 -14.12 -7.08
N GLU A 51 4.83 -13.50 -7.97
CA GLU A 51 5.34 -12.70 -9.08
C GLU A 51 5.65 -11.27 -8.61
N GLU A 52 4.71 -10.65 -7.90
CA GLU A 52 4.86 -9.28 -7.42
C GLU A 52 4.29 -9.08 -6.02
N THR A 53 4.78 -8.05 -5.34
CA THR A 53 4.33 -7.68 -4.00
C THR A 53 4.29 -6.18 -3.82
N TRP A 54 3.26 -5.70 -3.11
CA TRP A 54 3.09 -4.30 -2.74
C TRP A 54 2.76 -4.18 -1.26
N ILE A 55 3.15 -3.06 -0.67
CA ILE A 55 2.83 -2.71 0.72
C ILE A 55 2.28 -1.30 0.72
N SER A 56 1.11 -1.10 1.33
CA SER A 56 0.56 0.25 1.52
C SER A 56 1.50 1.13 2.36
N GLU A 57 1.51 2.43 2.10
CA GLU A 57 2.40 3.39 2.80
C GLU A 57 2.19 3.34 4.32
N ASN A 58 0.95 3.22 4.77
CA ASN A 58 0.61 3.07 6.19
C ASN A 58 0.91 1.68 6.76
N LYS A 59 1.45 0.75 5.94
CA LYS A 59 1.79 -0.64 6.30
C LYS A 59 0.60 -1.44 6.86
N ALA A 60 -0.61 -1.06 6.51
CA ALA A 60 -1.82 -1.76 6.95
C ALA A 60 -2.16 -2.96 6.06
N TYR A 61 -1.77 -2.92 4.80
CA TYR A 61 -2.07 -3.94 3.81
C TYR A 61 -0.80 -4.42 3.11
N PHE A 62 -0.73 -5.73 2.94
CA PHE A 62 0.23 -6.42 2.09
C PHE A 62 -0.55 -7.05 0.93
N ILE A 63 -0.14 -6.76 -0.29
CA ILE A 63 -0.80 -7.18 -1.52
C ILE A 63 0.20 -7.98 -2.32
N PHE A 64 -0.21 -9.08 -2.91
CA PHE A 64 0.69 -9.95 -3.65
C PHE A 64 -0.04 -10.66 -4.79
N LEU A 65 0.67 -10.81 -5.89
CA LEU A 65 0.24 -11.52 -7.08
C LEU A 65 0.90 -12.90 -7.09
N ILE A 66 0.08 -13.94 -7.21
CA ILE A 66 0.54 -15.32 -7.24
C ILE A 66 0.14 -15.93 -8.57
N GLY A 67 1.12 -16.35 -9.36
CA GLY A 67 0.94 -17.19 -10.53
C GLY A 67 0.71 -18.65 -10.14
N ASN A 68 -0.15 -19.35 -10.85
CA ASN A 68 -0.39 -20.76 -10.68
C ASN A 68 0.13 -21.57 -11.91
N GLU A 69 0.15 -22.90 -11.80
CA GLU A 69 0.61 -23.77 -12.88
C GLU A 69 -0.28 -23.74 -14.13
N SER A 70 -1.49 -23.24 -14.04
CA SER A 70 -2.41 -23.08 -15.18
C SER A 70 -2.21 -21.77 -15.95
N GLY A 71 -1.26 -20.91 -15.50
CA GLY A 71 -0.98 -19.60 -16.11
C GLY A 71 -1.89 -18.48 -15.58
N GLU A 72 -2.84 -18.78 -14.71
CA GLU A 72 -3.64 -17.73 -14.07
C GLU A 72 -2.85 -17.05 -12.96
N LYS A 73 -3.05 -15.75 -12.81
CA LYS A 73 -2.47 -14.93 -11.76
C LYS A 73 -3.57 -14.44 -10.81
N ASN A 74 -3.36 -14.65 -9.53
CA ASN A 74 -4.34 -14.30 -8.51
C ASN A 74 -3.80 -13.18 -7.63
N LEU A 75 -4.53 -12.06 -7.56
CA LEU A 75 -4.22 -10.95 -6.67
C LEU A 75 -4.85 -11.20 -5.30
N TRP A 76 -4.02 -11.12 -4.28
CA TRP A 76 -4.40 -11.34 -2.89
C TRP A 76 -4.11 -10.11 -2.04
N THR A 77 -4.93 -9.86 -1.05
CA THR A 77 -4.67 -8.86 -0.02
C THR A 77 -4.62 -9.50 1.36
N TYR A 78 -3.73 -9.01 2.20
CA TYR A 78 -3.60 -9.39 3.59
C TYR A 78 -3.52 -8.14 4.46
N ARG A 79 -4.44 -8.01 5.42
CA ARG A 79 -4.43 -6.90 6.35
C ARG A 79 -3.49 -7.18 7.52
N ILE A 80 -2.38 -6.43 7.61
CA ILE A 80 -1.34 -6.63 8.62
C ILE A 80 -1.82 -6.18 10.01
N ASN A 81 -2.49 -5.01 10.07
CA ASN A 81 -2.99 -4.43 11.32
C ASN A 81 -4.46 -4.80 11.53
N SER A 82 -4.74 -6.08 11.77
CA SER A 82 -6.07 -6.49 12.17
C SER A 82 -6.35 -6.11 13.63
N PRO A 83 -7.58 -5.69 13.99
CA PRO A 83 -7.95 -5.47 15.38
C PRO A 83 -7.67 -6.73 16.23
N VAL A 84 -7.31 -6.53 17.51
CA VAL A 84 -6.90 -7.60 18.42
C VAL A 84 -7.92 -8.75 18.54
N TRP A 85 -9.19 -8.49 18.26
CA TRP A 85 -10.26 -9.50 18.24
C TRP A 85 -10.34 -10.33 16.95
N ASN A 86 -9.62 -9.94 15.89
CA ASN A 86 -9.50 -10.73 14.68
C ASN A 86 -8.09 -11.35 14.62
N LEU A 87 -7.91 -12.43 15.38
CA LEU A 87 -6.61 -13.09 15.61
C LEU A 87 -6.06 -13.81 14.36
N ASN A 88 -6.90 -14.05 13.35
CA ASN A 88 -6.49 -14.71 12.11
C ASN A 88 -7.10 -13.98 10.89
N PRO A 89 -6.57 -12.82 10.50
CA PRO A 89 -6.95 -12.22 9.24
C PRO A 89 -6.51 -13.16 8.10
N ASN A 90 -7.48 -13.78 7.44
CA ASN A 90 -7.17 -14.59 6.26
C ASN A 90 -6.90 -13.65 5.09
N PRO A 91 -5.90 -13.96 4.25
CA PRO A 91 -5.76 -13.30 2.97
C PRO A 91 -7.04 -13.46 2.14
N ALA A 92 -7.46 -12.39 1.50
CA ALA A 92 -8.60 -12.39 0.61
C ALA A 92 -8.13 -12.32 -0.84
N GLN A 93 -8.67 -13.20 -1.69
CA GLN A 93 -8.47 -13.09 -3.13
C GLN A 93 -9.34 -11.95 -3.65
N ILE A 94 -8.72 -11.03 -4.36
CA ILE A 94 -9.39 -9.85 -4.90
C ILE A 94 -9.78 -10.11 -6.35
N LEU A 95 -8.83 -10.65 -7.13
CA LEU A 95 -8.92 -10.68 -8.58
C LEU A 95 -8.20 -11.91 -9.15
N THR A 96 -8.66 -12.39 -10.28
CA THR A 96 -7.95 -13.37 -11.12
C THR A 96 -7.68 -12.74 -12.48
N LEU A 97 -6.44 -12.86 -12.95
CA LEU A 97 -5.96 -12.44 -14.25
C LEU A 97 -5.58 -13.66 -15.08
N THR A 98 -5.60 -13.51 -16.38
CA THR A 98 -5.06 -14.49 -17.33
C THR A 98 -3.53 -14.39 -17.42
N GLU A 99 -2.87 -15.38 -18.03
CA GLU A 99 -1.42 -15.39 -18.24
C GLU A 99 -0.93 -14.17 -19.06
N GLU A 100 -1.74 -13.74 -20.05
CA GLU A 100 -1.39 -12.65 -20.96
C GLU A 100 -1.53 -11.26 -20.33
N GLN A 101 -2.27 -11.17 -19.22
CA GLN A 101 -2.52 -9.91 -18.52
C GLN A 101 -1.39 -9.62 -17.53
N ASN A 102 -0.83 -8.43 -17.61
CA ASN A 102 0.12 -7.90 -16.65
C ASN A 102 -0.54 -6.80 -15.84
N LEU A 103 -0.26 -6.82 -14.54
CA LEU A 103 -0.84 -5.91 -13.56
C LEU A 103 0.23 -4.97 -13.01
N ASP A 104 -0.10 -3.69 -12.93
CA ASP A 104 0.63 -2.72 -12.13
C ASP A 104 -0.36 -2.03 -11.17
N LEU A 105 0.05 -1.78 -9.94
CA LEU A 105 -0.78 -1.20 -8.90
C LEU A 105 -0.15 0.05 -8.30
N GLU A 106 -0.90 1.13 -8.28
CA GLU A 106 -0.59 2.28 -7.45
C GLU A 106 -1.58 2.38 -6.29
N ILE A 107 -1.10 2.04 -5.10
CA ILE A 107 -1.93 1.90 -3.90
C ILE A 107 -2.11 3.27 -3.24
N SER A 108 -3.33 3.58 -2.81
CA SER A 108 -3.62 4.77 -2.01
C SER A 108 -2.86 4.75 -0.67
N HIS A 109 -2.58 5.91 -0.09
CA HIS A 109 -1.79 6.01 1.15
C HIS A 109 -2.41 5.23 2.32
N ASP A 110 -3.76 5.12 2.36
CA ASP A 110 -4.48 4.34 3.38
C ASP A 110 -4.55 2.84 3.05
N GLY A 111 -4.14 2.43 1.84
CA GLY A 111 -4.10 1.03 1.41
C GLY A 111 -5.45 0.43 1.08
N GLN A 112 -6.52 1.21 1.02
CA GLN A 112 -7.87 0.69 0.78
C GLN A 112 -8.24 0.67 -0.70
N LYS A 113 -7.63 1.53 -1.50
CA LYS A 113 -7.88 1.64 -2.93
C LYS A 113 -6.58 1.49 -3.73
N ALA A 114 -6.70 1.18 -5.00
CA ALA A 114 -5.60 1.24 -5.94
C ALA A 114 -6.07 1.75 -7.30
N ILE A 115 -5.14 2.40 -8.01
CA ILE A 115 -5.21 2.52 -9.45
C ILE A 115 -4.59 1.24 -10.00
N MET A 116 -5.38 0.49 -10.72
CA MET A 116 -4.98 -0.78 -11.32
C MET A 116 -4.80 -0.56 -12.82
N ARG A 117 -3.62 -0.85 -13.32
CA ARG A 117 -3.29 -0.84 -14.75
C ARG A 117 -3.16 -2.27 -15.22
N ILE A 118 -3.98 -2.66 -16.18
CA ILE A 118 -3.91 -3.98 -16.80
C ILE A 118 -3.46 -3.81 -18.25
N ASN A 119 -2.38 -4.49 -18.58
CA ASN A 119 -1.85 -4.55 -19.95
C ASN A 119 -2.12 -5.92 -20.53
N GLU A 120 -2.76 -5.97 -21.69
CA GLU A 120 -3.03 -7.18 -22.47
C GLU A 120 -2.58 -6.96 -23.92
N GLY A 121 -1.42 -7.47 -24.28
CA GLY A 121 -0.78 -7.15 -25.56
C GLY A 121 -0.49 -5.64 -25.68
N ASP A 122 -1.05 -5.01 -26.70
CA ASP A 122 -0.92 -3.57 -26.96
C ASP A 122 -2.03 -2.72 -26.30
N GLN A 123 -2.95 -3.36 -25.57
CA GLN A 123 -4.04 -2.68 -24.91
C GLN A 123 -3.70 -2.43 -23.44
N GLU A 124 -3.93 -1.20 -23.01
CA GLU A 124 -3.77 -0.77 -21.62
C GLU A 124 -5.11 -0.25 -21.10
N SER A 125 -5.53 -0.77 -19.95
CA SER A 125 -6.76 -0.36 -19.29
C SER A 125 -6.48 0.02 -17.85
N HIS A 126 -7.08 1.11 -17.39
CA HIS A 126 -6.93 1.63 -16.04
C HIS A 126 -8.24 1.51 -15.28
N TYR A 127 -8.16 1.12 -14.02
CA TYR A 127 -9.30 0.95 -13.14
C TYR A 127 -9.01 1.56 -11.77
N ILE A 128 -10.05 2.03 -11.08
CA ILE A 128 -9.97 2.33 -9.66
C ILE A 128 -10.68 1.21 -8.92
N VAL A 129 -9.98 0.61 -7.99
CA VAL A 129 -10.47 -0.58 -7.30
C VAL A 129 -10.41 -0.41 -5.79
N ASP A 130 -11.38 -1.01 -5.09
CA ASP A 130 -11.36 -1.16 -3.64
C ASP A 130 -10.66 -2.48 -3.29
N LEU A 131 -9.48 -2.38 -2.69
CA LEU A 131 -8.66 -3.54 -2.31
C LEU A 131 -9.20 -4.29 -1.09
N THR A 132 -10.28 -3.82 -0.48
CA THR A 132 -10.93 -4.47 0.68
C THR A 132 -12.07 -5.39 0.28
N SER A 133 -12.47 -5.37 -0.97
CA SER A 133 -13.59 -6.15 -1.51
C SER A 133 -13.15 -7.04 -2.68
N HIS A 134 -13.93 -8.08 -2.94
CA HIS A 134 -13.71 -8.93 -4.11
C HIS A 134 -14.05 -8.16 -5.39
N ILE A 135 -13.14 -8.20 -6.36
CA ILE A 135 -13.25 -7.48 -7.62
C ILE A 135 -13.62 -8.49 -8.74
N ILE A 136 -14.63 -8.15 -9.50
CA ILE A 136 -14.96 -8.85 -10.73
C ILE A 136 -14.65 -7.89 -11.89
N LEU A 137 -13.60 -8.17 -12.66
CA LEU A 137 -13.14 -7.28 -13.74
C LEU A 137 -14.22 -6.92 -14.75
N ASP A 138 -15.04 -7.90 -15.12
CA ASP A 138 -16.11 -7.69 -16.10
C ASP A 138 -17.17 -6.66 -15.63
N ASN A 139 -17.19 -6.35 -14.34
CA ASN A 139 -18.12 -5.38 -13.76
C ASN A 139 -17.46 -4.01 -13.50
N LEU A 140 -16.18 -3.87 -13.82
CA LEU A 140 -15.47 -2.60 -13.69
C LEU A 140 -15.48 -1.85 -15.02
N GLU A 141 -15.80 -0.57 -14.96
CA GLU A 141 -15.62 0.31 -16.10
C GLU A 141 -14.20 0.88 -16.06
N PRO A 142 -13.44 0.78 -17.17
CA PRO A 142 -12.12 1.39 -17.24
C PRO A 142 -12.23 2.92 -17.16
N ILE A 143 -11.23 3.54 -16.57
CA ILE A 143 -11.10 5.00 -16.58
C ILE A 143 -10.74 5.44 -17.99
N VAL A 144 -11.60 6.21 -18.62
CA VAL A 144 -11.36 6.75 -19.96
C VAL A 144 -10.79 8.17 -19.82
N ILE A 145 -9.48 8.29 -19.90
CA ILE A 145 -8.79 9.60 -19.93
C ILE A 145 -8.08 9.70 -21.27
N PRO A 146 -8.40 10.68 -22.11
CA PRO A 146 -7.70 10.89 -23.37
C PRO A 146 -6.20 11.11 -23.12
N ASN A 147 -5.35 10.43 -23.90
CA ASN A 147 -3.89 10.52 -23.83
C ASN A 147 -3.29 10.19 -22.45
N LEU A 148 -3.89 9.24 -21.74
CA LEU A 148 -3.47 8.86 -20.39
C LEU A 148 -1.97 8.47 -20.32
N SER A 149 -1.42 7.93 -21.39
CA SER A 149 0.02 7.60 -21.52
C SER A 149 0.96 8.81 -21.40
N GLU A 150 0.45 10.03 -21.55
CA GLU A 150 1.24 11.26 -21.40
C GLU A 150 1.30 11.76 -19.96
N TYR A 151 0.52 11.12 -19.04
CA TYR A 151 0.43 11.52 -17.64
C TYR A 151 1.12 10.51 -16.72
N SER A 152 1.83 11.01 -15.74
CA SER A 152 2.07 10.25 -14.52
C SER A 152 0.82 10.33 -13.63
N ILE A 153 0.46 9.19 -13.06
CA ILE A 153 -0.76 9.04 -12.25
C ILE A 153 -0.32 8.80 -10.81
N SER A 154 -0.94 9.49 -9.85
CA SER A 154 -0.64 9.29 -8.44
C SER A 154 -1.85 9.60 -7.55
N TRP A 155 -1.85 9.06 -6.33
CA TRP A 155 -2.85 9.39 -5.33
C TRP A 155 -2.55 10.72 -4.64
N SER A 156 -3.60 11.51 -4.41
CA SER A 156 -3.53 12.60 -3.46
C SER A 156 -3.49 12.09 -2.02
N LYS A 157 -2.98 12.88 -1.10
CA LYS A 157 -2.89 12.49 0.33
C LYS A 157 -4.23 12.25 1.02
N ASP A 158 -5.31 12.81 0.48
CA ASP A 158 -6.66 12.60 1.01
C ASP A 158 -7.28 11.25 0.60
N ASN A 159 -6.58 10.46 -0.25
CA ASN A 159 -7.05 9.17 -0.80
C ASN A 159 -8.36 9.27 -1.60
N ARG A 160 -8.75 10.49 -1.97
CA ARG A 160 -9.98 10.76 -2.69
C ARG A 160 -9.73 11.16 -4.14
N HIS A 161 -8.65 11.87 -4.39
CA HIS A 161 -8.33 12.37 -5.74
C HIS A 161 -7.17 11.59 -6.34
N ILE A 162 -7.24 11.44 -7.65
CA ILE A 162 -6.12 11.02 -8.48
C ILE A 162 -5.51 12.27 -9.08
N VAL A 163 -4.20 12.39 -9.01
CA VAL A 163 -3.42 13.45 -9.62
C VAL A 163 -2.88 12.95 -10.94
N LEU A 164 -3.15 13.67 -12.00
CA LEU A 164 -2.60 13.48 -13.33
C LEU A 164 -1.58 14.57 -13.59
N GLU A 165 -0.35 14.20 -13.83
CA GLU A 165 0.73 15.13 -14.09
C GLU A 165 1.39 14.85 -15.43
N SER A 166 1.40 15.83 -16.33
CA SER A 166 2.14 15.83 -17.59
C SER A 166 3.28 16.87 -17.58
N GLU A 167 3.98 17.01 -18.68
CA GLU A 167 4.97 18.07 -18.82
C GLU A 167 4.36 19.49 -18.74
N SER A 168 3.11 19.64 -19.14
CA SER A 168 2.46 20.94 -19.31
C SER A 168 1.42 21.28 -18.24
N GLU A 169 0.84 20.27 -17.58
CA GLU A 169 -0.29 20.50 -16.67
C GLU A 169 -0.35 19.52 -15.51
N ILE A 170 -1.09 19.90 -14.48
CA ILE A 170 -1.50 19.04 -13.36
C ILE A 170 -3.02 19.12 -13.26
N SER A 171 -3.67 17.99 -13.24
CA SER A 171 -5.13 17.86 -13.12
C SER A 171 -5.48 16.90 -12.01
N THR A 172 -6.71 16.90 -11.53
CA THR A 172 -7.22 15.91 -10.58
C THR A 172 -8.55 15.33 -11.02
N ILE A 173 -8.76 14.08 -10.61
CA ILE A 173 -10.03 13.38 -10.74
C ILE A 173 -10.51 13.03 -9.34
N ASP A 174 -11.75 13.40 -9.00
CA ASP A 174 -12.39 12.94 -7.77
C ASP A 174 -12.92 11.52 -7.99
N THR A 175 -12.38 10.55 -7.25
CA THR A 175 -12.76 9.15 -7.40
C THR A 175 -14.23 8.85 -7.04
N ALA A 176 -14.89 9.73 -6.30
CA ALA A 176 -16.30 9.59 -5.98
C ALA A 176 -17.23 9.98 -7.14
N LEU A 177 -16.72 10.74 -8.11
CA LEU A 177 -17.49 11.26 -9.24
C LEU A 177 -17.28 10.47 -10.54
N LEU A 178 -16.38 9.50 -10.55
CA LEU A 178 -16.05 8.71 -11.75
C LEU A 178 -17.23 7.95 -12.37
N SER A 179 -18.27 7.69 -11.59
CA SER A 179 -19.51 7.08 -12.10
C SER A 179 -20.48 8.09 -12.72
N GLU A 180 -20.25 9.40 -12.57
CA GLU A 180 -21.21 10.44 -12.94
C GLU A 180 -20.71 11.37 -14.04
N THR A 181 -19.40 11.65 -14.12
CA THR A 181 -18.84 12.55 -15.14
C THR A 181 -17.36 12.26 -15.39
N GLU A 182 -16.97 12.28 -16.68
CA GLU A 182 -15.56 12.20 -17.11
C GLU A 182 -14.80 13.54 -16.93
N GLU A 183 -15.26 14.43 -16.04
CA GLU A 183 -14.66 15.74 -15.90
C GLU A 183 -13.40 15.70 -15.03
N THR A 184 -12.28 15.98 -15.68
CA THR A 184 -11.01 16.26 -14.99
C THR A 184 -10.99 17.74 -14.56
N ASN A 185 -10.61 17.98 -13.29
CA ASN A 185 -10.40 19.33 -12.80
C ASN A 185 -8.95 19.76 -13.06
N LEU A 186 -8.76 20.63 -14.04
CA LEU A 186 -7.46 21.25 -14.27
C LEU A 186 -7.07 22.12 -13.09
N LEU A 187 -5.97 21.78 -12.42
CA LEU A 187 -5.47 22.50 -11.25
C LEU A 187 -4.50 23.60 -11.65
N VAL A 188 -3.56 23.29 -12.52
CA VAL A 188 -2.54 24.23 -12.93
C VAL A 188 -1.93 23.86 -14.29
N THR A 189 -1.70 24.88 -15.12
CA THR A 189 -0.82 24.74 -16.27
C THR A 189 0.62 25.04 -15.84
N LYS A 190 1.53 24.11 -16.01
CA LYS A 190 2.94 24.27 -15.64
C LYS A 190 3.59 25.37 -16.48
N LYS A 191 4.36 26.24 -15.81
CA LYS A 191 5.27 27.17 -16.47
C LYS A 191 6.67 26.58 -16.40
N SER A 192 7.41 26.65 -17.49
CA SER A 192 8.82 26.25 -17.54
C SER A 192 9.61 26.89 -16.40
N ASN A 193 10.45 26.11 -15.72
CA ASN A 193 11.35 26.52 -14.62
C ASN A 193 10.71 26.85 -13.27
N LEU A 194 9.48 26.38 -12.98
CA LEU A 194 8.90 26.45 -11.66
C LEU A 194 8.76 25.05 -11.07
N ASN A 195 9.12 24.91 -9.79
CA ASN A 195 8.80 23.72 -9.00
C ASN A 195 7.42 23.91 -8.38
N TYR A 196 6.52 22.98 -8.66
CA TYR A 196 5.19 22.95 -8.07
C TYR A 196 5.19 22.07 -6.82
N ILE A 197 4.72 22.62 -5.70
CA ILE A 197 4.52 21.86 -4.47
C ILE A 197 3.02 21.69 -4.30
N TRP A 198 2.58 20.45 -4.31
CA TRP A 198 1.21 20.06 -4.07
C TRP A 198 0.99 19.79 -2.59
N ASN A 199 0.17 20.63 -1.93
CA ASN A 199 -0.29 20.42 -0.55
C ASN A 199 -1.81 20.18 -0.61
N THR A 200 -2.21 18.93 -0.52
CA THR A 200 -3.60 18.53 -0.29
C THR A 200 -3.83 18.25 1.19
#